data_dfbef70a5289dc5f4412cf69cb2db6ba
#
_entry.id   dfbef70a5289dc5f4412cf69cb2db6ba
#
_cell.length_a   1.000
_cell.length_b   1.000
_cell.length_c   1.000
_cell.angle_alpha   90.00
_cell.angle_beta   90.00
_cell.angle_gamma   90.00
#
_symmetry.space_group_name_H-M   'P 1'
#
loop_
_entity.id
_entity.type
_entity.pdbx_description
1 polymer ?
#
loop_
_entity_poly.entity_id
_entity_poly.type
_entity_poly.pdbx_seq_one_letter_code
_entity_poly.pdbx_strand_id
1 'polypeptide(L)'
;MKKLQQVLMLALCFLVLAVAATQRDGKVWGHSVKAVASDSVKTTKIDTMHILDDGTRVINTTELGKDIVGYSGAVPLEIYIKEGIIVQVKALKNAETPEFFEQVQPLLSKWNGKTIEEAQALKVDAISGATYSSHGIIGNMQQGLAYAAKKAVQPSIIEQMNLDEKTIAGLLVVLLAAIVPLFYRNKHYRTVQLLLNVIVLGFGCGTFLSWSLFVNYMSSGIHFWASLIPVIMLITAFIYPLFGKKNYYCTNVCPCGAIQDIAAKTKNKKWRLGINTVKRLNAFRKFLFAALLVLTLAGVGLEWMDYEVFTAFIFQTASVVVLVLGCVFLVLSFFVARPYCRFVCPTGTLFRVIERR
;
A
#
# COMPACT_ATOMS: atom_id res chain seq x y z
N MET A 1 -17.51 -5.10 -32.15
CA MET A 1 -18.26 -4.41 -31.08
C MET A 1 -17.94 -4.97 -29.68
N LYS A 2 -18.06 -6.29 -29.40
CA LYS A 2 -17.82 -6.86 -28.05
C LYS A 2 -16.41 -6.63 -27.46
N LYS A 3 -15.34 -6.71 -28.30
CA LYS A 3 -13.97 -6.43 -27.85
C LYS A 3 -13.77 -4.96 -27.48
N LEU A 4 -14.34 -4.05 -28.25
CA LEU A 4 -14.28 -2.61 -27.98
C LEU A 4 -14.96 -2.28 -26.64
N GLN A 5 -16.15 -2.84 -26.37
CA GLN A 5 -16.83 -2.66 -25.09
C GLN A 5 -16.02 -3.18 -23.90
N GLN A 6 -15.29 -4.30 -24.04
CA GLN A 6 -14.43 -4.83 -22.97
C GLN A 6 -13.27 -3.90 -22.68
N VAL A 7 -12.58 -3.41 -23.72
CA VAL A 7 -11.48 -2.46 -23.57
C VAL A 7 -11.98 -1.15 -22.94
N LEU A 8 -13.12 -0.66 -23.38
CA LEU A 8 -13.74 0.57 -22.87
C LEU A 8 -14.14 0.44 -21.39
N MET A 9 -14.75 -0.69 -21.00
CA MET A 9 -15.07 -0.98 -19.60
C MET A 9 -13.82 -1.10 -18.73
N LEU A 10 -12.76 -1.71 -19.25
CA LEU A 10 -11.50 -1.86 -18.55
C LEU A 10 -10.82 -0.48 -18.38
N ALA A 11 -10.78 0.33 -19.43
CA ALA A 11 -10.28 1.70 -19.38
C ALA A 11 -11.08 2.55 -18.37
N LEU A 12 -12.41 2.41 -18.36
CA LEU A 12 -13.26 3.08 -17.37
C LEU A 12 -12.92 2.65 -15.95
N CYS A 13 -12.71 1.35 -15.68
CA CYS A 13 -12.32 0.88 -14.36
C CYS A 13 -10.96 1.45 -13.92
N PHE A 14 -9.97 1.50 -14.81
CA PHE A 14 -8.68 2.12 -14.50
C PHE A 14 -8.79 3.62 -14.26
N LEU A 15 -9.62 4.32 -15.04
CA LEU A 15 -9.90 5.74 -14.81
C LEU A 15 -10.54 5.97 -13.44
N VAL A 16 -11.51 5.14 -13.06
CA VAL A 16 -12.13 5.22 -11.72
C VAL A 16 -11.11 4.99 -10.61
N LEU A 17 -10.20 4.02 -10.78
CA LEU A 17 -9.13 3.77 -9.82
C LEU A 17 -8.16 4.95 -9.71
N ALA A 18 -7.82 5.60 -10.83
CA ALA A 18 -6.99 6.80 -10.84
C ALA A 18 -7.68 7.98 -10.12
N VAL A 19 -8.97 8.20 -10.37
CA VAL A 19 -9.76 9.21 -9.65
C VAL A 19 -9.84 8.88 -8.16
N ALA A 20 -10.05 7.62 -7.78
CA ALA A 20 -10.04 7.20 -6.37
C ALA A 20 -8.69 7.47 -5.70
N ALA A 21 -7.58 7.22 -6.40
CA ALA A 21 -6.23 7.49 -5.92
C ALA A 21 -6.00 8.99 -5.70
N THR A 22 -6.47 9.84 -6.62
CA THR A 22 -6.39 11.32 -6.46
C THR A 22 -7.22 11.82 -5.30
N GLN A 23 -8.42 11.27 -5.10
CA GLN A 23 -9.33 11.71 -4.03
C GLN A 23 -8.86 11.23 -2.64
N ARG A 24 -8.33 10.00 -2.54
CA ARG A 24 -7.88 9.44 -1.28
C ARG A 24 -6.50 9.95 -0.85
N ASP A 25 -5.54 9.94 -1.76
CA ASP A 25 -4.12 10.16 -1.44
C ASP A 25 -3.56 11.43 -2.08
N GLY A 26 -4.32 12.12 -2.97
CA GLY A 26 -3.86 13.30 -3.69
C GLY A 26 -2.73 13.03 -4.68
N LYS A 27 -2.48 11.75 -5.01
CA LYS A 27 -1.37 11.30 -5.85
C LYS A 27 -1.85 10.32 -6.91
N VAL A 28 -1.20 10.35 -8.08
CA VAL A 28 -1.33 9.33 -9.13
C VAL A 28 0.07 8.94 -9.56
N TRP A 29 0.39 7.65 -9.49
CA TRP A 29 1.68 7.09 -9.89
C TRP A 29 2.88 7.76 -9.20
N GLY A 30 2.73 8.11 -7.91
CA GLY A 30 3.75 8.79 -7.12
C GLY A 30 3.82 10.31 -7.30
N HIS A 31 3.15 10.86 -8.32
CA HIS A 31 3.11 12.30 -8.57
C HIS A 31 1.90 12.94 -7.88
N SER A 32 2.13 14.04 -7.14
CA SER A 32 1.05 14.81 -6.50
C SER A 32 0.23 15.56 -7.55
N VAL A 33 -1.04 15.19 -7.71
CA VAL A 33 -2.00 15.91 -8.56
C VAL A 33 -2.76 16.89 -7.67
N LYS A 34 -2.18 18.05 -7.37
CA LYS A 34 -2.90 19.17 -6.79
C LYS A 34 -3.39 20.04 -7.92
N ALA A 35 -4.70 20.00 -8.17
CA ALA A 35 -5.39 21.10 -8.83
C ALA A 35 -5.31 22.34 -7.93
N VAL A 36 -4.85 23.44 -8.47
CA VAL A 36 -4.93 24.77 -7.87
C VAL A 36 -6.41 25.14 -7.76
N ALA A 37 -7.00 25.01 -6.58
CA ALA A 37 -8.25 25.70 -6.23
C ALA A 37 -8.40 25.81 -4.71
N SER A 38 -8.39 27.07 -4.29
CA SER A 38 -9.01 27.70 -3.10
C SER A 38 -8.55 27.33 -1.70
N ASP A 39 -8.08 28.39 -1.09
CA ASP A 39 -7.93 28.66 0.34
C ASP A 39 -8.90 27.93 1.25
N SER A 40 -8.36 27.11 2.14
CA SER A 40 -8.76 27.06 3.55
C SER A 40 -7.83 26.13 4.35
N VAL A 41 -7.21 26.73 5.36
CA VAL A 41 -6.53 26.11 6.52
C VAL A 41 -5.55 24.97 6.21
N LYS A 42 -4.30 25.34 6.00
CA LYS A 42 -3.14 24.47 5.92
C LYS A 42 -2.85 23.81 7.26
N THR A 43 -3.18 22.53 7.40
CA THR A 43 -2.31 21.63 8.16
C THR A 43 -1.28 21.11 7.15
N THR A 44 -0.22 21.85 6.93
CA THR A 44 0.91 21.43 6.10
C THR A 44 1.59 20.26 6.80
N LYS A 45 1.42 19.03 6.30
CA LYS A 45 2.43 18.00 6.51
C LYS A 45 3.69 18.52 5.85
N ILE A 46 4.62 19.01 6.69
CA ILE A 46 5.94 19.45 6.26
C ILE A 46 6.66 18.21 5.76
N ASP A 47 6.99 18.19 4.47
CA ASP A 47 7.66 17.04 3.87
C ASP A 47 9.06 16.96 4.50
N THR A 48 9.32 15.88 5.23
CA THR A 48 10.56 15.69 5.98
C THR A 48 11.79 15.66 5.07
N MET A 49 11.63 15.34 3.79
CA MET A 49 12.69 15.37 2.79
C MET A 49 12.12 15.71 1.40
N HIS A 50 12.73 16.65 0.73
CA HIS A 50 12.48 16.96 -0.67
C HIS A 50 13.80 17.09 -1.44
N ILE A 51 13.75 16.92 -2.76
CA ILE A 51 14.90 17.04 -3.65
C ILE A 51 14.67 18.25 -4.52
N LEU A 52 15.66 19.13 -4.58
CA LEU A 52 15.67 20.31 -5.45
C LEU A 52 16.04 19.88 -6.88
N ASP A 53 15.75 20.75 -7.86
CA ASP A 53 16.00 20.50 -9.29
C ASP A 53 17.48 20.26 -9.63
N ASP A 54 18.39 20.73 -8.78
CA ASP A 54 19.84 20.53 -8.90
C ASP A 54 20.36 19.22 -8.25
N GLY A 55 19.44 18.35 -7.79
CA GLY A 55 19.77 17.09 -7.12
C GLY A 55 20.13 17.22 -5.63
N THR A 56 20.10 18.43 -5.04
CA THR A 56 20.32 18.64 -3.62
C THR A 56 19.15 18.10 -2.80
N ARG A 57 19.44 17.23 -1.83
CA ARG A 57 18.47 16.71 -0.88
C ARG A 57 18.36 17.67 0.30
N VAL A 58 17.15 18.12 0.62
CA VAL A 58 16.86 18.99 1.76
C VAL A 58 16.08 18.19 2.79
N ILE A 59 16.60 18.09 4.00
CA ILE A 59 15.96 17.42 5.13
C ILE A 59 15.46 18.48 6.09
N ASN A 60 14.15 18.46 6.32
CA ASN A 60 13.48 19.33 7.27
C ASN A 60 13.28 18.59 8.59
N THR A 61 13.82 19.10 9.69
CA THR A 61 13.80 18.46 11.01
C THR A 61 12.59 18.84 11.86
N THR A 62 11.64 19.60 11.35
CA THR A 62 10.48 20.09 12.14
C THR A 62 9.73 18.94 12.82
N GLU A 63 9.45 17.85 12.11
CA GLU A 63 8.79 16.67 12.68
C GLU A 63 9.78 15.72 13.38
N LEU A 64 11.01 15.64 12.89
CA LEU A 64 12.04 14.74 13.43
C LEU A 64 12.52 15.17 14.81
N GLY A 65 12.62 16.48 15.02
CA GLY A 65 13.16 17.07 16.24
C GLY A 65 12.12 17.81 17.08
N LYS A 66 10.83 17.54 16.92
CA LYS A 66 9.74 18.22 17.65
C LYS A 66 9.85 18.13 19.17
N ASP A 67 10.43 17.03 19.67
CA ASP A 67 10.62 16.78 21.10
C ASP A 67 11.96 17.33 21.62
N ILE A 68 12.78 17.91 20.73
CA ILE A 68 14.07 18.50 21.05
C ILE A 68 13.86 19.99 21.18
N VAL A 69 13.89 20.48 22.42
CA VAL A 69 13.68 21.89 22.73
C VAL A 69 15.00 22.57 23.08
N GLY A 70 15.15 23.82 22.62
CA GLY A 70 16.19 24.73 23.05
C GLY A 70 15.79 25.46 24.33
N TYR A 71 16.07 26.78 24.42
CA TYR A 71 15.69 27.59 25.57
C TYR A 71 14.22 27.98 25.57
N SER A 72 13.68 28.41 24.42
CA SER A 72 12.30 28.91 24.30
C SER A 72 11.40 27.99 23.45
N GLY A 73 11.97 26.97 22.84
CA GLY A 73 11.19 26.02 22.02
C GLY A 73 12.05 25.15 21.10
N ALA A 74 11.38 24.45 20.17
CA ALA A 74 12.08 23.67 19.19
C ALA A 74 12.86 24.56 18.19
N VAL A 75 14.02 24.09 17.76
CA VAL A 75 14.88 24.76 16.78
C VAL A 75 14.96 23.92 15.51
N PRO A 76 13.92 23.90 14.65
CA PRO A 76 13.93 23.13 13.45
C PRO A 76 14.96 23.61 12.44
N LEU A 77 15.58 22.66 11.72
CA LEU A 77 16.65 22.91 10.75
C LEU A 77 16.26 22.38 9.37
N GLU A 78 16.84 23.00 8.35
CA GLU A 78 16.95 22.44 7.00
C GLU A 78 18.43 22.11 6.72
N ILE A 79 18.66 20.82 6.38
CA ILE A 79 19.98 20.29 6.08
C ILE A 79 20.04 20.03 4.58
N TYR A 80 20.89 20.75 3.88
CA TYR A 80 21.11 20.64 2.45
C TYR A 80 22.26 19.68 2.18
N ILE A 81 21.99 18.57 1.48
CA ILE A 81 22.97 17.53 1.19
C ILE A 81 23.05 17.32 -0.32
N LYS A 82 24.24 17.44 -0.89
CA LYS A 82 24.54 17.18 -2.29
C LYS A 82 25.65 16.15 -2.39
N GLU A 83 25.46 15.10 -3.17
CA GLU A 83 26.43 14.00 -3.35
C GLU A 83 26.96 13.40 -2.04
N GLY A 84 26.12 13.33 -1.00
CA GLY A 84 26.50 12.80 0.31
C GLY A 84 27.24 13.79 1.23
N ILE A 85 27.50 15.01 0.78
CA ILE A 85 28.19 16.07 1.53
C ILE A 85 27.16 17.12 1.96
N ILE A 86 27.27 17.59 3.19
CA ILE A 86 26.44 18.67 3.73
C ILE A 86 26.95 20.00 3.15
N VAL A 87 26.11 20.59 2.29
CA VAL A 87 26.45 21.87 1.66
C VAL A 87 26.14 23.04 2.59
N GLN A 88 24.99 22.98 3.26
CA GLN A 88 24.52 24.05 4.11
C GLN A 88 23.55 23.54 5.15
N VAL A 89 23.54 24.18 6.33
CA VAL A 89 22.50 23.98 7.35
C VAL A 89 21.84 25.32 7.61
N LYS A 90 20.53 25.40 7.58
CA LYS A 90 19.74 26.60 7.88
C LYS A 90 18.80 26.32 9.05
N ALA A 91 18.71 27.27 9.97
CA ALA A 91 17.63 27.23 10.95
C ALA A 91 16.35 27.80 10.35
N LEU A 92 15.25 27.12 10.61
CA LEU A 92 13.92 27.60 10.28
C LEU A 92 13.39 28.55 11.36
N LYS A 93 12.19 29.09 11.13
CA LYS A 93 11.56 29.98 12.12
C LYS A 93 11.40 29.20 13.43
N ASN A 94 11.97 29.75 14.50
CA ASN A 94 11.97 29.19 15.85
C ASN A 94 11.53 30.25 16.87
N ALA A 95 11.30 29.84 18.09
CA ALA A 95 10.84 30.70 19.19
C ALA A 95 11.99 31.12 20.12
N GLU A 96 13.26 30.87 19.74
CA GLU A 96 14.42 31.22 20.54
C GLU A 96 14.54 32.74 20.71
N THR A 97 15.08 33.15 21.86
CA THR A 97 15.41 34.56 22.13
C THR A 97 16.52 35.02 21.19
N PRO A 98 16.34 36.13 20.43
CA PRO A 98 17.28 36.54 19.39
C PRO A 98 18.73 36.63 19.85
N GLU A 99 18.97 37.18 21.03
CA GLU A 99 20.32 37.38 21.60
C GLU A 99 21.03 36.04 21.87
N PHE A 100 20.31 35.01 22.29
CA PHE A 100 20.87 33.65 22.50
C PHE A 100 21.03 32.93 21.18
N PHE A 101 20.08 33.12 20.23
CA PHE A 101 20.15 32.47 18.96
C PHE A 101 21.28 32.98 18.08
N GLU A 102 21.58 34.30 18.09
CA GLU A 102 22.72 34.86 17.39
C GLU A 102 24.07 34.27 17.84
N GLN A 103 24.20 33.98 19.12
CA GLN A 103 25.43 33.37 19.67
C GLN A 103 25.63 31.93 19.14
N VAL A 104 24.54 31.19 18.85
CA VAL A 104 24.61 29.80 18.40
C VAL A 104 24.59 29.63 16.88
N GLN A 105 24.31 30.69 16.12
CA GLN A 105 24.33 30.65 14.64
C GLN A 105 25.64 30.08 14.05
N PRO A 106 26.85 30.39 14.58
CA PRO A 106 28.08 29.81 14.07
C PRO A 106 28.16 28.29 14.13
N LEU A 107 27.35 27.65 15.02
CA LEU A 107 27.30 26.21 15.08
C LEU A 107 26.76 25.58 13.78
N LEU A 108 25.83 26.25 13.09
CA LEU A 108 25.22 25.75 11.87
C LEU A 108 26.22 25.46 10.74
N SER A 109 27.32 26.23 10.71
CA SER A 109 28.36 26.07 9.70
C SER A 109 29.38 24.96 10.00
N LYS A 110 29.41 24.43 11.23
CA LYS A 110 30.39 23.39 11.63
C LYS A 110 30.25 22.05 10.89
N TRP A 111 29.10 21.79 10.35
CA TRP A 111 28.83 20.57 9.59
C TRP A 111 29.01 20.74 8.08
N ASN A 112 29.15 21.97 7.58
CA ASN A 112 29.32 22.22 6.16
C ASN A 112 30.62 21.58 5.63
N GLY A 113 30.54 20.98 4.43
CA GLY A 113 31.64 20.29 3.77
C GLY A 113 31.97 18.90 4.32
N LYS A 114 31.21 18.40 5.30
CA LYS A 114 31.39 17.06 5.87
C LYS A 114 30.46 16.05 5.24
N THR A 115 30.90 14.82 5.18
CA THR A 115 30.03 13.68 4.83
C THR A 115 29.02 13.40 5.96
N ILE A 116 27.94 12.68 5.65
CA ILE A 116 26.92 12.32 6.67
C ILE A 116 27.56 11.57 7.83
N GLU A 117 28.50 10.65 7.55
CA GLU A 117 29.19 9.81 8.53
C GLU A 117 30.12 10.65 9.43
N GLU A 118 30.94 11.51 8.83
CA GLU A 118 31.82 12.44 9.57
C GLU A 118 31.01 13.41 10.43
N ALA A 119 29.87 13.89 9.91
CA ALA A 119 29.00 14.80 10.63
C ALA A 119 28.29 14.13 11.83
N GLN A 120 27.96 12.83 11.72
CA GLN A 120 27.41 12.04 12.83
C GLN A 120 28.46 11.78 13.93
N ALA A 121 29.70 11.54 13.52
CA ALA A 121 30.79 11.31 14.44
C ALA A 121 31.31 12.60 15.11
N LEU A 122 30.97 13.78 14.56
CA LEU A 122 31.42 15.07 15.04
C LEU A 122 30.80 15.40 16.40
N LYS A 123 31.65 15.53 17.43
CA LYS A 123 31.24 16.06 18.72
C LYS A 123 31.33 17.59 18.66
N VAL A 124 30.18 18.22 18.77
CA VAL A 124 30.05 19.67 18.81
C VAL A 124 29.69 20.09 20.23
N ASP A 125 30.52 20.94 20.83
CA ASP A 125 30.28 21.45 22.17
C ASP A 125 29.29 22.62 22.14
N ALA A 126 28.46 22.69 23.19
CA ALA A 126 27.54 23.79 23.38
C ALA A 126 28.28 25.10 23.69
N ILE A 127 27.73 26.21 23.22
CA ILE A 127 28.30 27.54 23.49
C ILE A 127 27.93 27.98 24.90
N SER A 128 28.95 28.38 25.70
CA SER A 128 28.73 28.90 27.03
C SER A 128 27.86 30.17 26.99
N GLY A 129 26.85 30.22 27.84
CA GLY A 129 25.85 31.29 27.85
C GLY A 129 24.61 31.05 26.99
N ALA A 130 24.71 30.18 25.98
CA ALA A 130 23.57 29.75 25.14
C ALA A 130 23.44 28.22 25.04
N THR A 131 23.67 27.51 26.14
CA THR A 131 23.77 26.05 26.21
C THR A 131 22.50 25.36 25.75
N TYR A 132 21.32 25.81 26.18
CA TYR A 132 20.05 25.22 25.79
C TYR A 132 19.76 25.39 24.30
N SER A 133 19.95 26.57 23.73
CA SER A 133 19.77 26.82 22.30
C SER A 133 20.78 26.02 21.46
N SER A 134 22.03 25.84 21.97
CA SER A 134 23.00 24.91 21.36
C SER A 134 22.52 23.46 21.33
N HIS A 135 21.97 22.97 22.44
CA HIS A 135 21.40 21.62 22.50
C HIS A 135 20.21 21.42 21.52
N GLY A 136 19.40 22.47 21.36
CA GLY A 136 18.32 22.47 20.36
C GLY A 136 18.84 22.25 18.93
N ILE A 137 19.90 22.98 18.53
CA ILE A 137 20.55 22.83 17.21
C ILE A 137 21.22 21.47 17.07
N ILE A 138 22.07 21.08 18.04
CA ILE A 138 22.85 19.84 17.98
C ILE A 138 21.90 18.62 17.91
N GLY A 139 20.87 18.57 18.74
CA GLY A 139 19.91 17.49 18.77
C GLY A 139 19.10 17.38 17.48
N ASN A 140 18.62 18.51 16.94
CA ASN A 140 17.92 18.52 15.65
C ASN A 140 18.83 18.06 14.49
N MET A 141 20.10 18.48 14.51
CA MET A 141 21.09 18.03 13.55
C MET A 141 21.33 16.53 13.62
N GLN A 142 21.47 15.96 14.82
CA GLN A 142 21.64 14.52 15.01
C GLN A 142 20.44 13.72 14.46
N GLN A 143 19.21 14.18 14.71
CA GLN A 143 18.01 13.52 14.16
C GLN A 143 17.95 13.62 12.64
N GLY A 144 18.26 14.80 12.09
CA GLY A 144 18.32 14.99 10.64
C GLY A 144 19.37 14.12 9.96
N LEU A 145 20.58 14.03 10.56
CA LEU A 145 21.66 13.16 10.06
C LEU A 145 21.32 11.68 10.18
N ALA A 146 20.70 11.25 11.29
CA ALA A 146 20.24 9.86 11.45
C ALA A 146 19.20 9.49 10.38
N TYR A 147 18.30 10.42 10.06
CA TYR A 147 17.34 10.25 8.98
C TYR A 147 18.02 10.22 7.61
N ALA A 148 19.00 11.10 7.37
CA ALA A 148 19.79 11.14 6.15
C ALA A 148 20.54 9.83 5.91
N ALA A 149 21.20 9.30 6.93
CA ALA A 149 21.94 8.05 6.87
C ALA A 149 21.04 6.86 6.54
N LYS A 150 19.87 6.76 7.18
CA LYS A 150 18.86 5.71 6.85
C LYS A 150 18.38 5.79 5.41
N LYS A 151 18.30 6.98 4.81
CA LYS A 151 17.86 7.17 3.42
C LYS A 151 19.01 7.23 2.40
N ALA A 152 20.24 7.48 2.83
CA ALA A 152 21.42 7.46 1.95
C ALA A 152 21.79 6.03 1.51
N VAL A 153 21.56 5.06 2.36
CA VAL A 153 21.61 3.66 1.97
C VAL A 153 20.37 3.37 1.14
N GLN A 154 20.47 3.41 -0.19
CA GLN A 154 19.45 2.79 -1.01
C GLN A 154 19.42 1.31 -0.61
N PRO A 155 18.30 0.80 -0.05
CA PRO A 155 18.26 -0.57 0.39
C PRO A 155 18.60 -1.45 -0.81
N SER A 156 19.51 -2.39 -0.64
CA SER A 156 19.84 -3.36 -1.68
C SER A 156 18.57 -4.03 -2.18
N ILE A 157 18.54 -4.51 -3.43
CA ILE A 157 17.37 -5.21 -3.99
C ILE A 157 16.89 -6.30 -3.01
N ILE A 158 17.81 -6.97 -2.34
CA ILE A 158 17.52 -8.02 -1.35
C ILE A 158 16.82 -7.45 -0.11
N GLU A 159 17.24 -6.28 0.39
CA GLU A 159 16.56 -5.60 1.52
C GLU A 159 15.18 -5.06 1.13
N GLN A 160 15.02 -4.58 -0.11
CA GLN A 160 13.72 -4.17 -0.63
C GLN A 160 12.73 -5.33 -0.74
N MET A 161 13.21 -6.56 -0.93
CA MET A 161 12.38 -7.76 -1.05
C MET A 161 11.80 -8.23 0.28
N ASN A 162 12.25 -7.69 1.44
CA ASN A 162 11.81 -8.14 2.78
C ASN A 162 11.65 -9.66 2.84
N LEU A 163 12.76 -10.39 2.60
CA LEU A 163 12.77 -11.86 2.51
C LEU A 163 12.64 -12.51 3.91
N ASP A 164 11.57 -12.16 4.61
CA ASP A 164 11.16 -12.89 5.80
C ASP A 164 10.72 -14.31 5.44
N GLU A 165 10.80 -15.24 6.37
CA GLU A 165 10.34 -16.63 6.18
C GLU A 165 8.91 -16.70 5.64
N LYS A 166 8.02 -15.81 6.09
CA LYS A 166 6.64 -15.71 5.63
C LYS A 166 6.55 -15.29 4.15
N THR A 167 7.37 -14.35 3.73
CA THR A 167 7.42 -13.87 2.34
C THR A 167 7.96 -14.96 1.40
N ILE A 168 8.98 -15.68 1.82
CA ILE A 168 9.54 -16.82 1.06
C ILE A 168 8.50 -17.93 0.92
N ALA A 169 7.84 -18.31 2.02
CA ALA A 169 6.78 -19.30 1.99
C ALA A 169 5.61 -18.86 1.11
N GLY A 170 5.19 -17.59 1.21
CA GLY A 170 4.15 -17.00 0.37
C GLY A 170 4.51 -17.01 -1.11
N LEU A 171 5.76 -16.66 -1.46
CA LEU A 171 6.26 -16.67 -2.82
C LEU A 171 6.24 -18.08 -3.41
N LEU A 172 6.71 -19.08 -2.67
CA LEU A 172 6.67 -20.48 -3.09
C LEU A 172 5.23 -20.94 -3.33
N VAL A 173 4.32 -20.66 -2.40
CA VAL A 173 2.91 -21.08 -2.52
C VAL A 173 2.22 -20.38 -3.70
N VAL A 174 2.43 -19.09 -3.92
CA VAL A 174 1.82 -18.39 -5.05
C VAL A 174 2.36 -18.88 -6.39
N LEU A 175 3.66 -19.20 -6.48
CA LEU A 175 4.26 -19.78 -7.69
C LEU A 175 3.70 -21.18 -7.97
N LEU A 176 3.61 -22.03 -6.94
CA LEU A 176 2.98 -23.35 -7.07
C LEU A 176 1.52 -23.22 -7.53
N ALA A 177 0.75 -22.27 -6.96
CA ALA A 177 -0.64 -22.02 -7.35
C ALA A 177 -0.77 -21.46 -8.77
N ALA A 178 0.20 -20.67 -9.23
CA ALA A 178 0.21 -20.09 -10.56
C ALA A 178 0.58 -21.11 -11.64
N ILE A 179 1.58 -21.96 -11.40
CA ILE A 179 2.22 -22.78 -12.43
C ILE A 179 1.65 -24.20 -12.47
N VAL A 180 1.63 -24.92 -11.32
CA VAL A 180 1.34 -26.35 -11.31
C VAL A 180 -0.04 -26.71 -11.84
N PRO A 181 -1.15 -25.98 -11.56
CA PRO A 181 -2.47 -26.31 -12.10
C PRO A 181 -2.61 -26.14 -13.63
N LEU A 182 -1.62 -25.53 -14.31
CA LEU A 182 -1.58 -25.45 -15.76
C LEU A 182 -1.26 -26.80 -16.40
N PHE A 183 -0.35 -27.57 -15.76
CA PHE A 183 0.21 -28.81 -16.28
C PHE A 183 -0.35 -30.04 -15.58
N TYR A 184 -0.60 -29.94 -14.28
CA TYR A 184 -0.97 -31.10 -13.46
C TYR A 184 -2.32 -30.90 -12.77
N ARG A 185 -3.30 -31.78 -13.09
CA ARG A 185 -4.66 -31.75 -12.54
C ARG A 185 -4.92 -32.98 -11.68
N ASN A 186 -4.50 -32.95 -10.43
CA ASN A 186 -4.80 -33.98 -9.44
C ASN A 186 -5.74 -33.43 -8.35
N LYS A 187 -6.72 -34.23 -7.90
CA LYS A 187 -7.68 -33.84 -6.85
C LYS A 187 -6.99 -33.65 -5.49
N HIS A 188 -6.01 -34.49 -5.17
CA HIS A 188 -5.25 -34.40 -3.92
C HIS A 188 -4.38 -33.16 -3.89
N TYR A 189 -3.57 -32.93 -4.95
CA TYR A 189 -2.77 -31.73 -5.09
C TYR A 189 -3.62 -30.46 -4.94
N ARG A 190 -4.76 -30.41 -5.62
CA ARG A 190 -5.68 -29.26 -5.54
C ARG A 190 -6.16 -29.00 -4.11
N THR A 191 -6.40 -30.04 -3.31
CA THR A 191 -6.85 -29.85 -1.92
C THR A 191 -5.74 -29.30 -1.06
N VAL A 192 -4.52 -29.84 -1.19
CA VAL A 192 -3.33 -29.35 -0.49
C VAL A 192 -3.04 -27.90 -0.88
N GLN A 193 -3.08 -27.59 -2.19
CA GLN A 193 -2.84 -26.22 -2.67
C GLN A 193 -3.87 -25.21 -2.11
N LEU A 194 -5.15 -25.58 -2.06
CA LEU A 194 -6.18 -24.71 -1.47
C LEU A 194 -5.92 -24.46 0.02
N LEU A 195 -5.49 -25.49 0.78
CA LEU A 195 -5.12 -25.34 2.18
C LEU A 195 -3.92 -24.41 2.34
N LEU A 196 -2.87 -24.60 1.54
CA LEU A 196 -1.68 -23.74 1.55
C LEU A 196 -2.04 -22.29 1.22
N ASN A 197 -2.92 -22.05 0.24
CA ASN A 197 -3.39 -20.71 -0.09
C ASN A 197 -4.09 -20.05 1.11
N VAL A 198 -4.93 -20.78 1.85
CA VAL A 198 -5.63 -20.23 3.01
C VAL A 198 -4.67 -19.95 4.15
N ILE A 199 -3.79 -20.91 4.50
CA ILE A 199 -2.92 -20.81 5.66
C ILE A 199 -1.79 -19.81 5.39
N VAL A 200 -1.07 -19.96 4.27
CA VAL A 200 0.14 -19.16 4.00
C VAL A 200 -0.22 -17.81 3.39
N LEU A 201 -0.98 -17.78 2.27
CA LEU A 201 -1.30 -16.51 1.60
C LEU A 201 -2.37 -15.72 2.34
N GLY A 202 -3.40 -16.41 2.90
CA GLY A 202 -4.49 -15.77 3.65
C GLY A 202 -4.04 -15.31 5.03
N PHE A 203 -3.82 -16.24 5.95
CA PHE A 203 -3.50 -15.93 7.35
C PHE A 203 -2.03 -15.58 7.58
N GLY A 204 -1.09 -16.18 6.85
CA GLY A 204 0.34 -15.94 7.02
C GLY A 204 0.81 -14.59 6.47
N CYS A 205 0.58 -14.37 5.18
CA CYS A 205 1.02 -13.17 4.48
C CYS A 205 -0.06 -12.07 4.40
N GLY A 206 -1.35 -12.40 4.60
CA GLY A 206 -2.46 -11.46 4.42
C GLY A 206 -2.55 -10.86 3.01
N THR A 207 -2.11 -11.61 1.99
CA THR A 207 -1.96 -11.10 0.63
C THR A 207 -3.12 -11.55 -0.26
N PHE A 208 -3.82 -10.58 -0.83
CA PHE A 208 -4.93 -10.80 -1.77
C PHE A 208 -5.09 -9.57 -2.67
N LEU A 209 -5.69 -9.75 -3.83
CA LEU A 209 -6.04 -8.63 -4.69
C LEU A 209 -7.35 -8.01 -4.21
N SER A 210 -7.25 -6.87 -3.52
CA SER A 210 -8.37 -6.05 -3.05
C SER A 210 -8.53 -4.81 -3.93
N TRP A 211 -9.67 -4.15 -3.83
CA TRP A 211 -9.89 -2.86 -4.47
C TRP A 211 -8.96 -1.79 -3.89
N SER A 212 -8.77 -1.80 -2.57
CA SER A 212 -7.84 -0.93 -1.86
C SER A 212 -6.40 -1.06 -2.38
N LEU A 213 -5.93 -2.31 -2.65
CA LEU A 213 -4.61 -2.55 -3.24
C LEU A 213 -4.46 -1.93 -4.63
N PHE A 214 -5.49 -2.03 -5.48
CA PHE A 214 -5.47 -1.40 -6.80
C PHE A 214 -5.38 0.12 -6.72
N VAL A 215 -6.16 0.74 -5.81
CA VAL A 215 -6.10 2.19 -5.58
C VAL A 215 -4.72 2.60 -5.06
N ASN A 216 -4.13 1.81 -4.16
CA ASN A 216 -2.78 2.06 -3.64
C ASN A 216 -1.71 1.99 -4.73
N TYR A 217 -1.80 1.01 -5.63
CA TYR A 217 -0.88 0.91 -6.78
C TYR A 217 -1.05 2.05 -7.79
N MET A 218 -2.27 2.55 -7.95
CA MET A 218 -2.52 3.73 -8.79
C MET A 218 -2.01 5.02 -8.15
N SER A 219 -2.04 5.12 -6.81
CA SER A 219 -1.56 6.28 -6.06
C SER A 219 -0.03 6.33 -6.00
N SER A 220 0.60 5.26 -5.50
CA SER A 220 2.02 5.22 -5.14
C SER A 220 2.92 4.54 -6.17
N GLY A 221 2.32 3.91 -7.21
CA GLY A 221 3.03 3.02 -8.14
C GLY A 221 3.24 1.62 -7.58
N ILE A 222 3.80 0.73 -8.41
CA ILE A 222 4.07 -0.66 -8.05
C ILE A 222 5.54 -0.80 -7.66
N HIS A 223 5.82 -1.03 -6.40
CA HIS A 223 7.15 -1.40 -5.92
C HIS A 223 7.39 -2.89 -6.18
N PHE A 224 7.90 -3.24 -7.36
CA PHE A 224 8.03 -4.62 -7.83
C PHE A 224 8.70 -5.55 -6.81
N TRP A 225 9.81 -5.14 -6.24
CA TRP A 225 10.61 -5.96 -5.32
C TRP A 225 9.91 -6.19 -3.97
N ALA A 226 9.26 -5.17 -3.44
CA ALA A 226 8.49 -5.28 -2.19
C ALA A 226 7.14 -5.99 -2.36
N SER A 227 6.60 -6.07 -3.58
CA SER A 227 5.26 -6.57 -3.87
C SER A 227 5.24 -7.80 -4.78
N LEU A 228 6.27 -8.66 -4.72
CA LEU A 228 6.39 -9.82 -5.61
C LEU A 228 5.17 -10.75 -5.58
N ILE A 229 4.63 -11.05 -4.41
CA ILE A 229 3.46 -11.94 -4.28
C ILE A 229 2.22 -11.31 -4.97
N PRO A 230 1.82 -10.06 -4.67
CA PRO A 230 0.74 -9.39 -5.39
C PRO A 230 0.98 -9.26 -6.90
N VAL A 231 2.21 -9.02 -7.35
CA VAL A 231 2.54 -8.94 -8.78
C VAL A 231 2.27 -10.28 -9.49
N ILE A 232 2.69 -11.41 -8.92
CA ILE A 232 2.39 -12.73 -9.46
C ILE A 232 0.86 -12.98 -9.47
N MET A 233 0.16 -12.56 -8.40
CA MET A 233 -1.30 -12.63 -8.37
C MET A 233 -1.94 -11.80 -9.48
N LEU A 234 -1.43 -10.59 -9.77
CA LEU A 234 -1.89 -9.75 -10.90
C LEU A 234 -1.70 -10.45 -12.24
N ILE A 235 -0.54 -11.07 -12.46
CA ILE A 235 -0.26 -11.85 -13.67
C ILE A 235 -1.32 -12.94 -13.84
N THR A 236 -1.62 -13.70 -12.79
CA THR A 236 -2.62 -14.78 -12.85
C THR A 236 -4.04 -14.25 -13.05
N ALA A 237 -4.35 -13.03 -12.57
CA ALA A 237 -5.67 -12.42 -12.68
C ALA A 237 -5.92 -11.75 -14.04
N PHE A 238 -4.90 -11.10 -14.63
CA PHE A 238 -5.05 -10.30 -15.86
C PHE A 238 -4.49 -10.99 -17.11
N ILE A 239 -3.36 -11.68 -17.00
CA ILE A 239 -2.69 -12.26 -18.17
C ILE A 239 -3.25 -13.65 -18.50
N TYR A 240 -3.45 -14.53 -17.52
CA TYR A 240 -3.93 -15.90 -17.76
C TYR A 240 -5.31 -15.99 -18.46
N PRO A 241 -6.28 -15.11 -18.15
CA PRO A 241 -7.54 -15.09 -18.90
C PRO A 241 -7.38 -14.79 -20.39
N LEU A 242 -6.35 -14.00 -20.79
CA LEU A 242 -6.06 -13.72 -22.21
C LEU A 242 -5.66 -14.98 -22.97
N PHE A 243 -5.03 -15.93 -22.27
CA PHE A 243 -4.68 -17.27 -22.80
C PHE A 243 -5.80 -18.32 -22.60
N GLY A 244 -7.03 -17.89 -22.33
CA GLY A 244 -8.21 -18.77 -22.23
C GLY A 244 -8.40 -19.43 -20.86
N LYS A 245 -7.57 -19.12 -19.85
CA LYS A 245 -7.70 -19.66 -18.48
C LYS A 245 -8.63 -18.78 -17.64
N LYS A 246 -9.94 -18.90 -17.89
CA LYS A 246 -10.97 -18.09 -17.20
C LYS A 246 -10.98 -18.31 -15.70
N ASN A 247 -11.22 -17.24 -14.93
CA ASN A 247 -11.29 -17.23 -13.45
C ASN A 247 -10.09 -17.91 -12.76
N TYR A 248 -8.90 -17.91 -13.39
CA TYR A 248 -7.75 -18.67 -12.89
C TYR A 248 -7.34 -18.22 -11.49
N TYR A 249 -7.17 -16.92 -11.29
CA TYR A 249 -6.83 -16.34 -9.98
C TYR A 249 -7.83 -16.77 -8.90
N CYS A 250 -9.12 -16.52 -9.12
CA CYS A 250 -10.16 -16.82 -8.13
C CYS A 250 -10.30 -18.33 -7.85
N THR A 251 -9.83 -19.19 -8.79
CA THR A 251 -9.98 -20.64 -8.67
C THR A 251 -8.76 -21.30 -8.02
N ASN A 252 -7.57 -20.83 -8.30
CA ASN A 252 -6.34 -21.53 -7.94
C ASN A 252 -5.44 -20.74 -6.98
N VAL A 253 -5.53 -19.40 -6.92
CA VAL A 253 -4.60 -18.56 -6.19
C VAL A 253 -5.28 -17.84 -5.01
N CYS A 254 -6.46 -17.26 -5.21
CA CYS A 254 -7.14 -16.44 -4.20
C CYS A 254 -7.46 -17.20 -2.91
N PRO A 255 -7.00 -16.73 -1.72
CA PRO A 255 -7.28 -17.38 -0.44
C PRO A 255 -8.77 -17.44 -0.11
N CYS A 256 -9.52 -16.36 -0.41
CA CYS A 256 -10.95 -16.30 -0.19
C CYS A 256 -11.72 -17.29 -1.08
N GLY A 257 -11.29 -17.48 -2.34
CA GLY A 257 -11.82 -18.52 -3.20
C GLY A 257 -11.48 -19.92 -2.69
N ALA A 258 -10.28 -20.10 -2.16
CA ALA A 258 -9.80 -21.36 -1.63
C ALA A 258 -10.59 -21.83 -0.39
N ILE A 259 -10.80 -20.94 0.60
CA ILE A 259 -11.56 -21.29 1.82
C ILE A 259 -13.02 -21.65 1.49
N GLN A 260 -13.66 -20.94 0.55
CA GLN A 260 -15.00 -21.25 0.08
C GLN A 260 -15.07 -22.59 -0.66
N ASP A 261 -14.04 -22.96 -1.43
CA ASP A 261 -13.95 -24.27 -2.09
C ASP A 261 -13.76 -25.40 -1.09
N ILE A 262 -12.94 -25.21 -0.06
CA ILE A 262 -12.74 -26.19 1.00
C ILE A 262 -14.06 -26.44 1.73
N ALA A 263 -14.74 -25.37 2.17
CA ALA A 263 -16.06 -25.46 2.80
C ALA A 263 -17.08 -26.14 1.88
N ALA A 264 -17.00 -25.83 0.59
CA ALA A 264 -17.87 -26.46 -0.40
C ALA A 264 -17.62 -27.94 -0.59
N LYS A 265 -16.42 -28.49 -0.37
CA LYS A 265 -16.12 -29.92 -0.48
C LYS A 265 -16.68 -30.75 0.67
N THR A 266 -16.93 -30.16 1.84
CA THR A 266 -17.37 -30.87 3.04
C THR A 266 -18.77 -31.44 2.89
N LYS A 267 -19.66 -30.82 2.11
CA LYS A 267 -21.04 -31.27 1.93
C LYS A 267 -21.28 -31.76 0.51
N ASN A 268 -21.70 -33.03 0.34
CA ASN A 268 -21.91 -33.65 -0.95
C ASN A 268 -23.19 -33.15 -1.69
N LYS A 269 -24.27 -32.84 -0.94
CA LYS A 269 -25.51 -32.30 -1.51
C LYS A 269 -25.50 -30.77 -1.47
N LYS A 270 -25.40 -30.15 -2.66
CA LYS A 270 -25.51 -28.69 -2.83
C LYS A 270 -26.88 -28.29 -3.31
N TRP A 271 -27.29 -27.09 -2.90
CA TRP A 271 -28.53 -26.52 -3.43
C TRP A 271 -28.35 -26.17 -4.91
N ARG A 272 -29.26 -26.69 -5.72
CA ARG A 272 -29.33 -26.31 -7.13
C ARG A 272 -30.12 -25.00 -7.23
N LEU A 273 -29.42 -23.89 -7.41
CA LEU A 273 -30.05 -22.59 -7.63
C LEU A 273 -30.79 -22.63 -8.98
N GLY A 274 -32.07 -22.21 -8.99
CA GLY A 274 -32.85 -22.05 -10.21
C GLY A 274 -32.22 -21.00 -11.15
N ILE A 275 -32.46 -21.19 -12.45
CA ILE A 275 -31.90 -20.30 -13.49
C ILE A 275 -32.28 -18.85 -13.25
N ASN A 276 -33.51 -18.58 -12.83
CA ASN A 276 -34.00 -17.22 -12.54
C ASN A 276 -33.28 -16.60 -11.33
N THR A 277 -33.03 -17.39 -10.28
CA THR A 277 -32.26 -16.94 -9.09
C THR A 277 -30.82 -16.57 -9.47
N VAL A 278 -30.16 -17.40 -10.28
CA VAL A 278 -28.80 -17.12 -10.77
C VAL A 278 -28.76 -15.86 -11.65
N LYS A 279 -29.78 -15.64 -12.48
CA LYS A 279 -29.90 -14.40 -13.28
C LYS A 279 -30.05 -13.17 -12.39
N ARG A 280 -30.91 -13.22 -11.37
CA ARG A 280 -31.12 -12.13 -10.41
C ARG A 280 -29.82 -11.82 -9.61
N LEU A 281 -29.14 -12.85 -9.10
CA LEU A 281 -27.87 -12.68 -8.37
C LEU A 281 -26.77 -12.10 -9.27
N ASN A 282 -26.70 -12.49 -10.53
CA ASN A 282 -25.76 -11.91 -11.48
C ASN A 282 -26.11 -10.45 -11.84
N ALA A 283 -27.40 -10.09 -11.91
CA ALA A 283 -27.83 -8.71 -12.08
C ALA A 283 -27.48 -7.87 -10.86
N PHE A 284 -27.75 -8.38 -9.64
CA PHE A 284 -27.36 -7.75 -8.38
C PHE A 284 -25.86 -7.47 -8.31
N ARG A 285 -25.01 -8.44 -8.67
CA ARG A 285 -23.55 -8.25 -8.69
C ARG A 285 -23.11 -7.12 -9.63
N LYS A 286 -23.72 -7.05 -10.84
CA LYS A 286 -23.43 -5.99 -11.80
C LYS A 286 -23.87 -4.63 -11.28
N PHE A 287 -25.05 -4.58 -10.68
CA PHE A 287 -25.58 -3.36 -10.06
C PHE A 287 -24.69 -2.90 -8.90
N LEU A 288 -24.32 -3.84 -8.00
CA LEU A 288 -23.41 -3.54 -6.88
C LEU A 288 -22.08 -2.99 -7.39
N PHE A 289 -21.48 -3.64 -8.39
CA PHE A 289 -20.22 -3.19 -8.98
C PHE A 289 -20.35 -1.79 -9.60
N ALA A 290 -21.41 -1.52 -10.35
CA ALA A 290 -21.67 -0.20 -10.94
C ALA A 290 -21.91 0.88 -9.85
N ALA A 291 -22.67 0.54 -8.81
CA ALA A 291 -22.88 1.45 -7.67
C ALA A 291 -21.58 1.79 -6.95
N LEU A 292 -20.73 0.79 -6.69
CA LEU A 292 -19.41 1.01 -6.08
C LEU A 292 -18.51 1.88 -6.97
N LEU A 293 -18.52 1.67 -8.30
CA LEU A 293 -17.79 2.54 -9.23
C LEU A 293 -18.28 3.99 -9.17
N VAL A 294 -19.59 4.21 -9.13
CA VAL A 294 -20.18 5.56 -9.05
C VAL A 294 -19.83 6.22 -7.72
N LEU A 295 -19.94 5.51 -6.59
CA LEU A 295 -19.55 6.03 -5.27
C LEU A 295 -18.06 6.40 -5.23
N THR A 296 -17.21 5.56 -5.82
CA THR A 296 -15.77 5.84 -5.94
C THR A 296 -15.48 7.08 -6.77
N LEU A 297 -16.20 7.28 -7.89
CA LEU A 297 -16.09 8.50 -8.71
C LEU A 297 -16.59 9.75 -7.99
N ALA A 298 -17.66 9.62 -7.21
CA ALA A 298 -18.20 10.72 -6.42
C ALA A 298 -17.32 11.09 -5.20
N GLY A 299 -16.33 10.27 -4.86
CA GLY A 299 -15.47 10.45 -3.68
C GLY A 299 -16.18 10.27 -2.34
N VAL A 300 -17.37 9.65 -2.36
CA VAL A 300 -18.21 9.47 -1.18
C VAL A 300 -18.05 8.06 -0.65
N GLY A 301 -17.79 7.96 0.67
CA GLY A 301 -17.76 6.67 1.37
C GLY A 301 -16.64 5.74 0.88
N LEU A 302 -15.44 6.26 0.59
CA LEU A 302 -14.29 5.44 0.16
C LEU A 302 -13.92 4.34 1.16
N GLU A 303 -14.41 4.45 2.39
CA GLU A 303 -14.25 3.46 3.47
C GLU A 303 -14.83 2.08 3.11
N TRP A 304 -15.75 1.97 2.13
CA TRP A 304 -16.27 0.66 1.71
C TRP A 304 -15.16 -0.29 1.21
N MET A 305 -14.04 0.26 0.74
CA MET A 305 -12.89 -0.52 0.28
C MET A 305 -12.27 -1.34 1.43
N ASP A 306 -12.41 -0.89 2.66
CA ASP A 306 -11.91 -1.56 3.86
C ASP A 306 -12.86 -2.67 4.34
N TYR A 307 -14.12 -2.67 3.86
CA TYR A 307 -15.14 -3.68 4.19
C TYR A 307 -15.16 -4.87 3.22
N GLU A 308 -14.11 -5.09 2.45
CA GLU A 308 -14.00 -6.29 1.63
C GLU A 308 -13.79 -7.54 2.53
N VAL A 309 -14.49 -8.63 2.23
CA VAL A 309 -14.41 -9.90 3.00
C VAL A 309 -12.98 -10.47 3.06
N PHE A 310 -12.09 -10.03 2.19
CA PHE A 310 -10.67 -10.40 2.23
C PHE A 310 -9.98 -9.95 3.51
N THR A 311 -10.35 -8.79 4.07
CA THR A 311 -9.73 -8.27 5.29
C THR A 311 -10.03 -9.14 6.50
N ALA A 312 -11.05 -10.03 6.44
CA ALA A 312 -11.32 -11.02 7.47
C ALA A 312 -10.15 -11.99 7.73
N PHE A 313 -9.23 -12.17 6.77
CA PHE A 313 -8.00 -12.94 6.99
C PHE A 313 -7.02 -12.24 7.93
N ILE A 314 -7.10 -10.92 8.05
CA ILE A 314 -6.31 -10.11 9.00
C ILE A 314 -7.18 -9.81 10.21
N PHE A 315 -7.55 -10.87 10.95
CA PHE A 315 -8.54 -10.79 12.04
C PHE A 315 -8.17 -9.82 13.17
N GLN A 316 -6.90 -9.46 13.33
CA GLN A 316 -6.44 -8.51 14.35
C GLN A 316 -6.89 -7.07 14.09
N THR A 317 -7.02 -6.67 12.82
CA THR A 317 -7.39 -5.31 12.40
C THR A 317 -8.74 -5.23 11.70
N ALA A 318 -9.34 -6.39 11.39
CA ALA A 318 -10.63 -6.46 10.71
C ALA A 318 -11.77 -5.98 11.60
N SER A 319 -12.70 -5.20 11.05
CA SER A 319 -13.91 -4.80 11.74
C SER A 319 -14.82 -6.02 12.04
N VAL A 320 -15.58 -5.97 13.14
CA VAL A 320 -16.52 -7.04 13.52
C VAL A 320 -17.51 -7.32 12.39
N VAL A 321 -17.94 -6.29 11.66
CA VAL A 321 -18.87 -6.42 10.54
C VAL A 321 -18.28 -7.31 9.43
N VAL A 322 -17.00 -7.11 9.09
CA VAL A 322 -16.31 -7.91 8.06
C VAL A 322 -16.14 -9.35 8.52
N LEU A 323 -15.82 -9.59 9.79
CA LEU A 323 -15.70 -10.94 10.34
C LEU A 323 -17.04 -11.68 10.27
N VAL A 324 -18.14 -11.02 10.68
CA VAL A 324 -19.49 -11.59 10.60
C VAL A 324 -19.87 -11.91 9.15
N LEU A 325 -19.63 -10.97 8.21
CA LEU A 325 -19.87 -11.19 6.77
C LEU A 325 -19.04 -12.37 6.25
N GLY A 326 -17.77 -12.45 6.62
CA GLY A 326 -16.88 -13.56 6.26
C GLY A 326 -17.44 -14.91 6.74
N CYS A 327 -17.86 -14.98 8.00
CA CYS A 327 -18.50 -16.17 8.58
C CYS A 327 -19.79 -16.54 7.87
N VAL A 328 -20.66 -15.57 7.58
CA VAL A 328 -21.93 -15.82 6.85
C VAL A 328 -21.65 -16.42 5.46
N PHE A 329 -20.72 -15.83 4.70
CA PHE A 329 -20.37 -16.36 3.37
C PHE A 329 -19.65 -17.72 3.45
N LEU A 330 -18.90 -17.98 4.51
CA LEU A 330 -18.29 -19.29 4.73
C LEU A 330 -19.38 -20.35 5.00
N VAL A 331 -20.36 -20.06 5.87
CA VAL A 331 -21.49 -20.94 6.13
C VAL A 331 -22.31 -21.16 4.85
N LEU A 332 -22.60 -20.12 4.09
CA LEU A 332 -23.29 -20.24 2.79
C LEU A 332 -22.51 -21.11 1.79
N SER A 333 -21.17 -21.18 1.92
CA SER A 333 -20.33 -22.00 1.03
C SER A 333 -20.54 -23.51 1.21
N PHE A 334 -21.08 -23.97 2.35
CA PHE A 334 -21.49 -25.36 2.52
C PHE A 334 -22.68 -25.74 1.62
N PHE A 335 -23.54 -24.79 1.31
CA PHE A 335 -24.76 -25.00 0.53
C PHE A 335 -24.61 -24.60 -0.94
N VAL A 336 -23.91 -23.51 -1.22
CA VAL A 336 -23.70 -22.96 -2.56
C VAL A 336 -22.20 -22.82 -2.83
N ALA A 337 -21.71 -23.27 -3.98
CA ALA A 337 -20.29 -23.13 -4.31
C ALA A 337 -19.91 -21.66 -4.53
N ARG A 338 -18.97 -21.15 -3.71
CA ARG A 338 -18.36 -19.83 -3.78
C ARG A 338 -19.40 -18.68 -3.84
N PRO A 339 -20.28 -18.52 -2.86
CA PRO A 339 -21.35 -17.52 -2.92
C PRO A 339 -20.81 -16.09 -3.01
N TYR A 340 -19.80 -15.73 -2.21
CA TYR A 340 -19.19 -14.39 -2.24
C TYR A 340 -18.50 -14.12 -3.58
N CYS A 341 -17.52 -14.94 -3.95
CA CYS A 341 -16.74 -14.75 -5.18
C CYS A 341 -17.60 -14.73 -6.45
N ARG A 342 -18.73 -15.44 -6.41
CA ARG A 342 -19.60 -15.61 -7.56
C ARG A 342 -20.62 -14.50 -7.73
N PHE A 343 -21.14 -13.94 -6.62
CA PHE A 343 -22.31 -13.06 -6.65
C PHE A 343 -22.10 -11.69 -5.99
N VAL A 344 -21.04 -11.47 -5.23
CA VAL A 344 -20.84 -10.24 -4.47
C VAL A 344 -19.51 -9.59 -4.79
N CYS A 345 -18.40 -10.32 -4.87
CA CYS A 345 -17.05 -9.80 -4.97
C CYS A 345 -16.85 -8.78 -6.10
N PRO A 346 -16.49 -7.51 -5.79
CA PRO A 346 -16.25 -6.47 -6.79
C PRO A 346 -15.00 -6.74 -7.61
N THR A 347 -13.90 -7.14 -6.97
CA THR A 347 -12.64 -7.51 -7.60
C THR A 347 -12.81 -8.68 -8.58
N GLY A 348 -13.57 -9.70 -8.21
CA GLY A 348 -13.91 -10.80 -9.10
C GLY A 348 -14.79 -10.39 -10.29
N THR A 349 -15.53 -9.29 -10.16
CA THR A 349 -16.30 -8.71 -11.27
C THR A 349 -15.40 -8.00 -12.26
N LEU A 350 -14.42 -7.25 -11.76
CA LEU A 350 -13.38 -6.61 -12.58
C LEU A 350 -12.64 -7.64 -13.46
N PHE A 351 -12.21 -8.77 -12.89
CA PHE A 351 -11.50 -9.82 -13.65
C PHE A 351 -12.36 -10.43 -14.76
N ARG A 352 -13.67 -10.57 -14.53
CA ARG A 352 -14.58 -11.09 -15.56
C ARG A 352 -14.81 -10.16 -16.75
N VAL A 353 -14.55 -8.87 -16.60
CA VAL A 353 -14.57 -7.91 -17.72
C VAL A 353 -13.49 -8.26 -18.74
N ILE A 354 -12.34 -8.77 -18.26
CA ILE A 354 -11.18 -9.13 -19.08
C ILE A 354 -11.38 -10.49 -19.77
N GLU A 355 -12.21 -11.37 -19.18
CA GLU A 355 -12.41 -12.70 -19.69
C GLU A 355 -13.14 -12.69 -21.05
N ARG A 356 -12.52 -13.30 -22.03
CA ARG A 356 -13.19 -13.55 -23.33
C ARG A 356 -14.38 -14.49 -23.11
N ARG A 357 -15.58 -14.06 -23.47
CA ARG A 357 -16.74 -14.93 -23.64
C ARG A 357 -16.67 -15.69 -24.95
#